data_d961060985e625971d5b0872f6346355
#
_entry.id   d961060985e625971d5b0872f6346355
#
_cell.length_a   1.000
_cell.length_b   1.000
_cell.length_c   1.000
_cell.angle_alpha   90.00
_cell.angle_beta   90.00
_cell.angle_gamma   90.00
#
_symmetry.space_group_name_H-M   'P 1'
#
loop_
_entity.id
_entity.type
_entity.pdbx_description
1 polymer ?
#
loop_
_entity_poly.entity_id
_entity_poly.type
_entity_poly.pdbx_seq_one_letter_code
_entity_poly.pdbx_strand_id
1 'polypeptide(L)'
;LSREAVDPIMIRVMREAILDNLEDPERFVSNLDAHNDIPIPKASLAYDDPCAVAFRREMSGWFMGMKPEHITRADVLDWLACFMFDKRYDEVLAHDTRDGAMQELLAEVLHTFEARRGLPFAESAPPGVERKRPMLLTLDPVHVHTRPLMLYVVVSAMNRVVEGYFRLHGVRRCRYGSLSYLLYVPRGWRPEAVSAGKAYRPILFLHGLGLGLNEYALALRALLRPCGQPAPYPVVIPLQPWMSYEFFSPRFLRPWHHVEAPALLHGILTRHGFDKCHVSILSHSMGTIVHAWLMRAWPKLIARSVFVDPVCFQLWEPHICYRFLYKPTESFVEFVLRYFAARELGNANLLTRHFDWSSNVLLMHDVWKHHTPDDVRIYLAGDDTVLHAWRVLHLLKRCGLQDSVHYAPALHHGELMMLPNHRVPEMIDVLIQ
;
A
#
# COMPACT_ATOMS: atom_id res chain seq x y z
N LEU A 1 0.19 19.18 11.28
CA LEU A 1 1.01 18.36 12.17
C LEU A 1 2.45 18.58 11.77
N SER A 2 3.26 19.20 12.64
CA SER A 2 4.66 19.46 12.41
C SER A 2 5.41 18.13 12.31
N ARG A 3 5.98 17.82 11.15
CA ARG A 3 6.94 16.73 10.94
C ARG A 3 8.32 17.15 11.50
N GLU A 4 8.37 17.61 12.72
CA GLU A 4 9.61 18.05 13.36
C GLU A 4 10.42 16.91 14.00
N ALA A 5 9.84 15.72 14.08
CA ALA A 5 10.55 14.51 14.44
C ALA A 5 10.55 13.55 13.25
N VAL A 6 11.70 12.99 12.94
CA VAL A 6 11.82 11.91 11.96
C VAL A 6 10.86 10.79 12.39
N ASP A 7 9.98 10.38 11.50
CA ASP A 7 9.02 9.33 11.79
C ASP A 7 9.80 8.05 12.17
N PRO A 8 9.61 7.49 13.37
CA PRO A 8 10.26 6.24 13.78
C PRO A 8 10.01 5.08 12.78
N ILE A 9 8.90 5.12 12.06
CA ILE A 9 8.58 4.16 11.01
C ILE A 9 9.60 4.28 9.87
N MET A 10 9.97 5.48 9.48
CA MET A 10 10.94 5.72 8.40
C MET A 10 12.32 5.16 8.75
N ILE A 11 12.80 5.39 9.97
CA ILE A 11 14.07 4.81 10.44
C ILE A 11 13.99 3.29 10.39
N ARG A 12 12.87 2.71 10.79
CA ARG A 12 12.64 1.26 10.75
C ARG A 12 12.65 0.74 9.32
N VAL A 13 11.91 1.38 8.41
CA VAL A 13 11.88 0.98 6.99
C VAL A 13 13.24 1.08 6.34
N MET A 14 13.99 2.14 6.59
CA MET A 14 15.37 2.27 6.12
C MET A 14 16.25 1.14 6.64
N ARG A 15 16.09 0.77 7.90
CA ARG A 15 16.80 -0.38 8.50
C ARG A 15 16.37 -1.69 7.84
N GLU A 16 15.07 -1.94 7.64
CA GLU A 16 14.56 -3.14 6.97
C GLU A 16 14.97 -3.22 5.51
N ALA A 17 14.91 -2.11 4.76
CA ALA A 17 15.38 -2.04 3.38
C ALA A 17 16.88 -2.34 3.27
N ILE A 18 17.68 -1.91 4.25
CA ILE A 18 19.12 -2.22 4.33
C ILE A 18 19.34 -3.67 4.76
N LEU A 19 18.51 -4.18 5.69
CA LEU A 19 18.61 -5.55 6.21
C LEU A 19 18.05 -6.59 5.23
N ASP A 20 17.16 -6.23 4.33
CA ASP A 20 16.59 -7.13 3.31
C ASP A 20 17.65 -7.68 2.34
N ASN A 21 18.84 -7.08 2.35
CA ASN A 21 20.01 -7.58 1.66
C ASN A 21 20.89 -8.54 2.52
N LEU A 22 20.49 -8.87 3.75
CA LEU A 22 21.17 -9.87 4.56
C LEU A 22 20.60 -11.26 4.23
N GLU A 23 21.50 -12.18 3.86
CA GLU A 23 21.16 -13.54 3.44
C GLU A 23 20.68 -14.47 4.58
N ASP A 24 20.55 -13.98 5.82
CA ASP A 24 20.22 -14.79 6.98
C ASP A 24 18.80 -14.51 7.52
N PRO A 25 17.78 -15.31 7.12
CA PRO A 25 16.41 -15.15 7.55
C PRO A 25 16.20 -15.36 9.07
N GLU A 26 16.97 -16.26 9.69
CA GLU A 26 16.85 -16.54 11.13
C GLU A 26 17.32 -15.35 11.96
N ARG A 27 18.35 -14.68 11.47
CA ARG A 27 18.86 -13.45 12.07
C ARG A 27 17.89 -12.27 11.91
N PHE A 28 17.16 -12.23 10.79
CA PHE A 28 16.09 -11.24 10.56
C PHE A 28 14.92 -11.42 11.55
N VAL A 29 14.45 -12.66 11.73
CA VAL A 29 13.34 -12.97 12.66
C VAL A 29 13.77 -12.76 14.11
N SER A 30 14.95 -13.20 14.53
CA SER A 30 15.47 -12.99 15.90
C SER A 30 15.72 -11.52 16.23
N ASN A 31 16.02 -10.71 15.22
CA ASN A 31 16.22 -9.28 15.37
C ASN A 31 14.89 -8.47 15.42
N LEU A 32 13.77 -9.04 14.93
CA LEU A 32 12.44 -8.45 15.09
C LEU A 32 11.98 -8.46 16.56
N ASP A 33 12.40 -9.47 17.34
CA ASP A 33 12.09 -9.59 18.77
C ASP A 33 13.01 -8.72 19.65
N ALA A 34 14.20 -8.40 19.18
CA ALA A 34 15.12 -7.50 19.88
C ALA A 34 14.75 -6.04 19.58
N HIS A 35 14.03 -5.41 20.50
CA HIS A 35 13.63 -4.01 20.43
C HIS A 35 14.79 -3.06 20.06
N ASN A 36 14.60 -2.34 18.97
CA ASN A 36 15.17 -1.01 18.62
C ASN A 36 16.69 -0.82 18.42
N ASP A 37 17.56 -1.75 18.76
CA ASP A 37 19.01 -1.53 18.75
C ASP A 37 19.79 -2.48 17.82
N ILE A 38 19.27 -2.74 16.60
CA ILE A 38 20.11 -3.42 15.62
C ILE A 38 21.08 -2.38 15.05
N PRO A 39 22.37 -2.46 15.36
CA PRO A 39 23.34 -1.58 14.74
C PRO A 39 23.29 -1.85 13.23
N ILE A 40 22.99 -0.84 12.44
CA ILE A 40 23.24 -0.90 10.99
C ILE A 40 24.72 -1.27 10.87
N PRO A 41 25.10 -2.38 10.19
CA PRO A 41 26.50 -2.72 10.07
C PRO A 41 27.24 -1.55 9.46
N LYS A 42 28.11 -0.90 10.23
CA LYS A 42 28.93 0.24 9.78
C LYS A 42 30.06 -0.18 8.85
N ALA A 43 30.29 -1.49 8.69
CA ALA A 43 31.33 -2.01 7.80
C ALA A 43 30.98 -1.71 6.34
N SER A 44 31.89 -1.07 5.65
CA SER A 44 31.79 -0.87 4.20
C SER A 44 31.90 -2.22 3.50
N LEU A 45 30.97 -2.48 2.58
CA LEU A 45 31.05 -3.67 1.72
C LEU A 45 32.10 -3.46 0.63
N ALA A 46 32.68 -4.56 0.14
CA ALA A 46 33.49 -4.51 -1.06
C ALA A 46 32.63 -4.16 -2.28
N TYR A 47 33.24 -3.56 -3.30
CA TYR A 47 32.50 -3.14 -4.50
C TYR A 47 31.81 -4.30 -5.24
N ASP A 48 32.47 -5.47 -5.26
CA ASP A 48 32.02 -6.71 -5.90
C ASP A 48 31.19 -7.60 -4.96
N ASP A 49 30.97 -7.19 -3.72
CA ASP A 49 30.08 -7.90 -2.80
C ASP A 49 28.66 -8.02 -3.40
N PRO A 50 28.04 -9.21 -3.41
CA PRO A 50 26.71 -9.42 -3.97
C PRO A 50 25.65 -8.48 -3.40
N CYS A 51 25.71 -8.15 -2.10
CA CYS A 51 24.81 -7.20 -1.45
C CYS A 51 25.04 -5.77 -1.94
N ALA A 52 26.31 -5.36 -2.14
CA ALA A 52 26.63 -4.05 -2.70
C ALA A 52 26.17 -3.92 -4.16
N VAL A 53 26.30 -4.97 -4.95
CA VAL A 53 25.80 -5.04 -6.33
C VAL A 53 24.29 -4.93 -6.37
N ALA A 54 23.59 -5.69 -5.51
CA ALA A 54 22.14 -5.65 -5.40
C ALA A 54 21.66 -4.26 -4.96
N PHE A 55 22.28 -3.67 -3.93
CA PHE A 55 21.96 -2.33 -3.44
C PHE A 55 22.10 -1.26 -4.54
N ARG A 56 23.21 -1.28 -5.31
CA ARG A 56 23.40 -0.35 -6.43
C ARG A 56 22.35 -0.50 -7.51
N ARG A 57 21.91 -1.73 -7.81
CA ARG A 57 20.87 -2.01 -8.78
C ARG A 57 19.52 -1.43 -8.33
N GLU A 58 19.12 -1.68 -7.08
CA GLU A 58 17.86 -1.16 -6.54
C GLU A 58 17.87 0.37 -6.48
N MET A 59 18.97 0.95 -6.01
CA MET A 59 19.15 2.38 -5.97
C MET A 59 19.06 3.01 -7.37
N SER A 60 19.69 2.40 -8.38
CA SER A 60 19.59 2.81 -9.79
C SER A 60 18.13 2.91 -10.26
N GLY A 61 17.25 2.05 -9.76
CA GLY A 61 15.82 2.08 -10.07
C GLY A 61 15.14 3.39 -9.67
N TRP A 62 15.47 3.98 -8.52
CA TRP A 62 14.97 5.29 -8.09
C TRP A 62 15.42 6.44 -8.99
N PHE A 63 16.50 6.25 -9.73
CA PHE A 63 17.05 7.18 -10.72
C PHE A 63 16.74 6.73 -12.16
N MET A 64 15.61 6.05 -12.37
CA MET A 64 15.12 5.61 -13.68
C MET A 64 16.16 4.81 -14.48
N GLY A 65 16.90 3.92 -13.83
CA GLY A 65 17.91 3.05 -14.42
C GLY A 65 19.21 3.77 -14.78
N MET A 66 19.49 4.92 -14.19
CA MET A 66 20.81 5.58 -14.33
C MET A 66 21.92 4.65 -13.82
N LYS A 67 23.06 4.63 -14.50
CA LYS A 67 24.21 3.84 -14.03
C LYS A 67 24.62 4.31 -12.64
N PRO A 68 24.93 3.40 -11.70
CA PRO A 68 25.30 3.75 -10.33
C PRO A 68 26.46 4.76 -10.23
N GLU A 69 27.42 4.71 -11.17
CA GLU A 69 28.57 5.61 -11.21
C GLU A 69 28.22 7.05 -11.63
N HIS A 70 27.02 7.24 -12.23
CA HIS A 70 26.54 8.55 -12.68
C HIS A 70 25.63 9.24 -11.65
N ILE A 71 25.22 8.51 -10.60
CA ILE A 71 24.40 9.05 -9.51
C ILE A 71 25.32 9.86 -8.59
N THR A 72 25.05 11.15 -8.47
CA THR A 72 25.88 12.06 -7.68
C THR A 72 25.40 12.15 -6.24
N ARG A 73 26.28 12.62 -5.36
CA ARG A 73 25.97 12.92 -3.96
C ARG A 73 24.76 13.88 -3.84
N ALA A 74 24.72 14.92 -4.66
CA ALA A 74 23.61 15.88 -4.70
C ALA A 74 22.28 15.23 -5.10
N ASP A 75 22.28 14.33 -6.08
CA ASP A 75 21.07 13.60 -6.50
C ASP A 75 20.52 12.73 -5.36
N VAL A 76 21.41 12.08 -4.60
CA VAL A 76 21.01 11.22 -3.48
C VAL A 76 20.51 12.04 -2.31
N LEU A 77 21.13 13.17 -2.00
CA LEU A 77 20.66 14.07 -0.93
C LEU A 77 19.28 14.65 -1.25
N ASP A 78 19.01 15.02 -2.51
CA ASP A 78 17.68 15.51 -2.93
C ASP A 78 16.63 14.39 -2.84
N TRP A 79 16.99 13.16 -3.23
CA TRP A 79 16.12 11.99 -3.09
C TRP A 79 15.88 11.63 -1.62
N LEU A 80 16.90 11.59 -0.77
CA LEU A 80 16.77 11.32 0.67
C LEU A 80 15.94 12.39 1.37
N ALA A 81 16.14 13.67 1.05
CA ALA A 81 15.38 14.77 1.62
C ALA A 81 13.88 14.65 1.28
N CYS A 82 13.57 14.29 0.03
CA CYS A 82 12.20 14.00 -0.38
C CYS A 82 11.65 12.77 0.36
N PHE A 83 12.40 11.69 0.37
CA PHE A 83 11.99 10.40 0.93
C PHE A 83 11.76 10.46 2.45
N MET A 84 12.56 11.26 3.17
CA MET A 84 12.50 11.37 4.63
C MET A 84 11.63 12.52 5.13
N PHE A 85 11.60 13.64 4.40
CA PHE A 85 10.99 14.88 4.89
C PHE A 85 9.91 15.45 3.96
N ASP A 86 9.69 14.83 2.78
CA ASP A 86 8.78 15.35 1.74
C ASP A 86 9.17 16.79 1.33
N LYS A 87 10.49 17.05 1.22
CA LYS A 87 11.09 18.34 0.87
C LYS A 87 12.24 18.17 -0.10
N ARG A 88 12.56 19.21 -0.84
CA ARG A 88 13.83 19.31 -1.57
C ARG A 88 14.99 19.49 -0.58
N TYR A 89 16.19 19.12 -0.98
CA TYR A 89 17.36 19.25 -0.10
C TYR A 89 17.69 20.71 0.24
N ASP A 90 17.53 21.64 -0.70
CA ASP A 90 17.69 23.09 -0.48
C ASP A 90 16.64 23.63 0.52
N GLU A 91 15.41 23.12 0.50
CA GLU A 91 14.38 23.43 1.49
C GLU A 91 14.74 22.90 2.87
N VAL A 92 15.34 21.70 2.96
CA VAL A 92 15.85 21.18 4.23
C VAL A 92 16.94 22.10 4.78
N LEU A 93 17.90 22.50 3.95
CA LEU A 93 18.96 23.44 4.34
C LEU A 93 18.43 24.78 4.85
N ALA A 94 17.37 25.30 4.21
CA ALA A 94 16.77 26.58 4.60
C ALA A 94 15.96 26.52 5.88
N HIS A 95 15.36 25.36 6.22
CA HIS A 95 14.47 25.21 7.39
C HIS A 95 15.17 24.62 8.62
N ASP A 96 16.30 23.94 8.45
CA ASP A 96 17.06 23.29 9.53
C ASP A 96 17.96 24.28 10.30
N THR A 97 17.33 25.37 10.76
CA THR A 97 18.05 26.53 11.30
C THR A 97 18.37 26.42 12.80
N ARG A 98 17.85 25.40 13.52
CA ARG A 98 17.97 25.36 14.98
C ARG A 98 19.07 24.45 15.50
N ASP A 99 19.19 23.23 14.98
CA ASP A 99 20.13 22.24 15.53
C ASP A 99 20.88 21.42 14.47
N GLY A 100 20.63 21.62 13.18
CA GLY A 100 21.25 20.83 12.10
C GLY A 100 20.83 19.36 12.05
N ALA A 101 19.83 18.95 12.86
CA ALA A 101 19.48 17.56 13.07
C ALA A 101 19.00 16.82 11.79
N MET A 102 18.29 17.53 10.91
CA MET A 102 17.87 16.95 9.62
C MET A 102 19.08 16.70 8.70
N GLN A 103 20.03 17.63 8.67
CA GLN A 103 21.25 17.52 7.89
C GLN A 103 22.17 16.43 8.43
N GLU A 104 22.33 16.34 9.75
CA GLU A 104 23.11 15.28 10.39
C GLU A 104 22.53 13.90 10.06
N LEU A 105 21.21 13.74 10.16
CA LEU A 105 20.55 12.49 9.81
C LEU A 105 20.71 12.13 8.31
N LEU A 106 20.57 13.11 7.42
CA LEU A 106 20.81 12.88 5.97
C LEU A 106 22.27 12.47 5.71
N ALA A 107 23.22 13.08 6.42
CA ALA A 107 24.63 12.73 6.30
C ALA A 107 24.91 11.31 6.84
N GLU A 108 24.30 10.90 7.96
CA GLU A 108 24.42 9.56 8.51
C GLU A 108 23.85 8.50 7.55
N VAL A 109 22.65 8.74 7.01
CA VAL A 109 22.00 7.84 6.05
C VAL A 109 22.81 7.76 4.77
N LEU A 110 23.30 8.89 4.26
CA LEU A 110 24.15 8.93 3.07
C LEU A 110 25.43 8.11 3.29
N HIS A 111 26.10 8.29 4.42
CA HIS A 111 27.30 7.51 4.77
C HIS A 111 26.99 6.00 4.83
N THR A 112 25.85 5.63 5.39
CA THR A 112 25.38 4.23 5.40
C THR A 112 25.17 3.71 3.99
N PHE A 113 24.60 4.53 3.09
CA PHE A 113 24.41 4.15 1.69
C PHE A 113 25.74 3.99 0.95
N GLU A 114 26.73 4.85 1.20
CA GLU A 114 28.08 4.72 0.66
C GLU A 114 28.76 3.43 1.13
N ALA A 115 28.65 3.12 2.41
CA ALA A 115 29.16 1.87 2.95
C ALA A 115 28.49 0.64 2.32
N ARG A 116 27.18 0.68 2.08
CA ARG A 116 26.40 -0.40 1.47
C ARG A 116 26.65 -0.58 -0.01
N ARG A 117 26.83 0.51 -0.75
CA ARG A 117 27.14 0.44 -2.18
C ARG A 117 28.57 0.07 -2.50
N GLY A 118 29.45 0.04 -1.51
CA GLY A 118 30.85 -0.31 -1.62
C GLY A 118 31.73 0.78 -2.27
N LEU A 119 31.23 2.02 -2.35
CA LEU A 119 32.00 3.14 -2.89
C LEU A 119 31.31 4.50 -2.61
N PRO A 120 32.04 5.62 -2.43
CA PRO A 120 31.45 6.94 -2.25
C PRO A 120 30.67 7.41 -3.47
N PHE A 121 29.70 8.32 -3.28
CA PHE A 121 29.03 9.00 -4.39
C PHE A 121 29.94 10.05 -5.01
N ALA A 122 29.90 10.18 -6.34
CA ALA A 122 30.63 11.20 -7.05
C ALA A 122 30.06 12.60 -6.73
N GLU A 123 30.92 13.60 -6.60
CA GLU A 123 30.50 15.00 -6.40
C GLU A 123 29.85 15.59 -7.66
N SER A 124 30.25 15.14 -8.84
CA SER A 124 29.72 15.58 -10.13
C SER A 124 29.60 14.44 -11.13
N ALA A 125 28.61 14.53 -11.99
CA ALA A 125 28.44 13.56 -13.07
C ALA A 125 29.53 13.71 -14.13
N PRO A 126 29.93 12.60 -14.80
CA PRO A 126 30.84 12.67 -15.92
C PRO A 126 30.34 13.57 -17.05
N PRO A 127 31.22 14.26 -17.78
CA PRO A 127 30.82 15.09 -18.92
C PRO A 127 30.09 14.30 -20.00
N GLY A 128 29.02 14.86 -20.58
CA GLY A 128 28.27 14.24 -21.68
C GLY A 128 27.28 13.14 -21.28
N VAL A 129 27.10 12.90 -19.99
CA VAL A 129 26.08 11.96 -19.49
C VAL A 129 24.73 12.66 -19.38
N GLU A 130 23.70 12.06 -19.98
CA GLU A 130 22.33 12.51 -19.79
C GLU A 130 21.90 12.28 -18.33
N ARG A 131 21.57 13.35 -17.63
CA ARG A 131 21.13 13.29 -16.23
C ARG A 131 19.64 12.98 -16.16
N LYS A 132 19.31 11.88 -15.48
CA LYS A 132 17.94 11.59 -15.07
C LYS A 132 17.77 12.07 -13.63
N ARG A 133 16.66 12.74 -13.38
CA ARG A 133 16.31 13.15 -12.01
C ARG A 133 15.82 11.95 -11.22
N PRO A 134 16.00 11.92 -9.90
CA PRO A 134 15.37 10.92 -9.06
C PRO A 134 13.84 11.02 -9.15
N MET A 135 13.15 9.92 -8.89
CA MET A 135 11.70 9.90 -8.74
C MET A 135 11.34 10.49 -7.37
N LEU A 136 10.74 11.67 -7.35
CA LEU A 136 10.42 12.41 -6.14
C LEU A 136 8.90 12.43 -5.80
N LEU A 137 8.08 11.65 -6.55
CA LEU A 137 6.65 11.45 -6.30
C LEU A 137 5.87 12.73 -5.99
N THR A 138 5.79 13.08 -4.71
CA THR A 138 5.01 14.22 -4.20
C THR A 138 5.56 15.57 -4.62
N LEU A 139 6.85 15.65 -4.89
CA LEU A 139 7.54 16.88 -5.34
C LEU A 139 7.61 17.00 -6.86
N ASP A 140 7.32 15.95 -7.60
CA ASP A 140 7.31 15.98 -9.07
C ASP A 140 6.03 16.63 -9.62
N PRO A 141 6.07 17.14 -10.86
CA PRO A 141 4.87 17.66 -11.51
C PRO A 141 3.76 16.62 -11.64
N VAL A 142 2.54 17.01 -11.35
CA VAL A 142 1.38 16.12 -11.53
C VAL A 142 1.07 15.99 -13.01
N HIS A 143 1.06 14.78 -13.51
CA HIS A 143 0.68 14.49 -14.87
C HIS A 143 -0.75 13.93 -14.92
N VAL A 144 -1.70 14.74 -15.33
CA VAL A 144 -3.11 14.37 -15.50
C VAL A 144 -3.47 14.35 -16.98
N HIS A 145 -4.15 13.32 -17.40
CA HIS A 145 -4.83 13.33 -18.68
C HIS A 145 -6.29 13.75 -18.46
N THR A 146 -6.73 14.82 -19.09
CA THR A 146 -8.12 15.29 -19.00
C THR A 146 -9.08 14.22 -19.52
N ARG A 147 -10.22 14.08 -18.85
CA ARG A 147 -11.31 13.18 -19.22
C ARG A 147 -12.54 13.99 -19.59
N PRO A 148 -13.31 13.57 -20.61
CA PRO A 148 -14.64 14.14 -20.80
C PRO A 148 -15.47 13.96 -19.52
N LEU A 149 -16.20 15.01 -19.11
CA LEU A 149 -17.07 14.93 -17.93
C LEU A 149 -18.07 13.78 -18.03
N MET A 150 -18.52 13.47 -19.27
CA MET A 150 -19.41 12.35 -19.54
C MET A 150 -18.86 11.01 -19.01
N LEU A 151 -17.53 10.78 -19.05
CA LEU A 151 -16.95 9.56 -18.49
C LEU A 151 -17.20 9.45 -16.98
N TYR A 152 -17.01 10.54 -16.25
CA TYR A 152 -17.30 10.57 -14.82
C TYR A 152 -18.80 10.35 -14.54
N VAL A 153 -19.68 10.94 -15.35
CA VAL A 153 -21.13 10.71 -15.24
C VAL A 153 -21.47 9.25 -15.46
N VAL A 154 -20.93 8.63 -16.51
CA VAL A 154 -21.18 7.21 -16.84
C VAL A 154 -20.68 6.30 -15.72
N VAL A 155 -19.43 6.48 -15.26
CA VAL A 155 -18.87 5.64 -14.19
C VAL A 155 -19.64 5.84 -12.88
N SER A 156 -19.96 7.06 -12.51
CA SER A 156 -20.80 7.34 -11.33
C SER A 156 -22.17 6.69 -11.46
N ALA A 157 -22.79 6.74 -12.64
CA ALA A 157 -24.08 6.08 -12.88
C ALA A 157 -23.95 4.55 -12.73
N MET A 158 -22.90 3.92 -13.28
CA MET A 158 -22.63 2.49 -13.13
C MET A 158 -22.46 2.12 -11.65
N ASN A 159 -21.68 2.88 -10.89
CA ASN A 159 -21.51 2.67 -9.45
C ASN A 159 -22.86 2.75 -8.71
N ARG A 160 -23.75 3.70 -9.10
CA ARG A 160 -25.11 3.82 -8.52
C ARG A 160 -26.01 2.64 -8.88
N VAL A 161 -25.88 2.10 -10.11
CA VAL A 161 -26.62 0.90 -10.52
C VAL A 161 -26.19 -0.30 -9.67
N VAL A 162 -24.88 -0.51 -9.49
CA VAL A 162 -24.35 -1.58 -8.64
C VAL A 162 -24.81 -1.40 -7.20
N GLU A 163 -24.68 -0.19 -6.64
CA GLU A 163 -25.22 0.13 -5.30
C GLU A 163 -26.71 -0.16 -5.21
N GLY A 164 -27.50 0.30 -6.20
CA GLY A 164 -28.94 0.08 -6.28
C GLY A 164 -29.33 -1.39 -6.28
N TYR A 165 -28.61 -2.21 -7.07
CA TYR A 165 -28.80 -3.66 -7.08
C TYR A 165 -28.61 -4.26 -5.68
N PHE A 166 -27.52 -3.92 -4.97
CA PHE A 166 -27.27 -4.47 -3.63
C PHE A 166 -28.24 -3.89 -2.58
N ARG A 167 -28.75 -2.67 -2.75
CA ARG A 167 -29.79 -2.11 -1.88
C ARG A 167 -31.09 -2.92 -1.93
N LEU A 168 -31.47 -3.43 -3.10
CA LEU A 168 -32.61 -4.36 -3.23
C LEU A 168 -32.37 -5.68 -2.47
N HIS A 169 -31.12 -5.99 -2.16
CA HIS A 169 -30.73 -7.19 -1.41
C HIS A 169 -30.37 -6.90 0.07
N GLY A 170 -30.83 -5.77 0.62
CA GLY A 170 -30.72 -5.46 2.04
C GLY A 170 -29.47 -4.66 2.44
N VAL A 171 -28.61 -4.27 1.47
CA VAL A 171 -27.50 -3.37 1.73
C VAL A 171 -28.02 -1.94 1.93
N ARG A 172 -27.50 -1.23 2.91
CA ARG A 172 -27.87 0.17 3.19
C ARG A 172 -26.68 1.09 2.98
N ARG A 173 -26.91 2.25 2.39
CA ARG A 173 -25.92 3.32 2.38
C ARG A 173 -26.03 4.11 3.68
N CYS A 174 -24.92 4.19 4.39
CA CYS A 174 -24.80 4.87 5.68
C CYS A 174 -23.74 5.97 5.60
N ARG A 175 -23.71 6.84 6.60
CA ARG A 175 -22.69 7.88 6.75
C ARG A 175 -22.23 7.97 8.20
N TYR A 176 -20.92 8.16 8.38
CA TYR A 176 -20.29 8.43 9.66
C TYR A 176 -19.23 9.52 9.47
N GLY A 177 -19.40 10.66 10.11
CA GLY A 177 -18.57 11.84 9.86
C GLY A 177 -18.56 12.22 8.38
N SER A 178 -17.38 12.30 7.81
CA SER A 178 -17.15 12.61 6.39
C SER A 178 -17.24 11.39 5.47
N LEU A 179 -17.39 10.17 6.01
CA LEU A 179 -17.32 8.91 5.29
C LEU A 179 -18.71 8.36 4.98
N SER A 180 -18.95 8.01 3.71
CA SER A 180 -20.06 7.18 3.28
C SER A 180 -19.62 5.73 3.15
N TYR A 181 -20.46 4.79 3.54
CA TYR A 181 -20.19 3.36 3.44
C TYR A 181 -21.46 2.56 3.15
N LEU A 182 -21.29 1.38 2.57
CA LEU A 182 -22.35 0.40 2.42
C LEU A 182 -22.30 -0.58 3.59
N LEU A 183 -23.45 -0.90 4.11
CA LEU A 183 -23.62 -1.78 5.26
C LEU A 183 -24.66 -2.84 4.95
N TYR A 184 -24.28 -4.08 5.13
CA TYR A 184 -25.19 -5.24 5.18
C TYR A 184 -25.10 -5.90 6.55
N VAL A 185 -26.24 -6.23 7.16
CA VAL A 185 -26.31 -6.98 8.42
C VAL A 185 -27.41 -8.02 8.28
N PRO A 186 -27.12 -9.32 8.46
CA PRO A 186 -28.13 -10.38 8.40
C PRO A 186 -29.20 -10.20 9.47
N ARG A 187 -30.42 -10.65 9.21
CA ARG A 187 -31.50 -10.61 10.21
C ARG A 187 -31.14 -11.44 11.45
N GLY A 188 -31.31 -10.86 12.61
CA GLY A 188 -31.05 -11.54 13.89
C GLY A 188 -29.56 -11.67 14.26
N TRP A 189 -28.64 -11.17 13.43
CA TRP A 189 -27.22 -11.15 13.77
C TRP A 189 -26.95 -10.22 14.96
N ARG A 190 -26.12 -10.69 15.90
CA ARG A 190 -25.68 -9.92 17.09
C ARG A 190 -24.22 -10.21 17.41
N PRO A 191 -23.45 -9.24 17.92
CA PRO A 191 -22.04 -9.43 18.29
C PRO A 191 -21.82 -10.57 19.30
N GLU A 192 -22.73 -10.69 20.28
CA GLU A 192 -22.66 -11.71 21.33
C GLU A 192 -22.78 -13.14 20.77
N ALA A 193 -23.48 -13.30 19.64
CA ALA A 193 -23.59 -14.61 18.97
C ALA A 193 -22.27 -15.04 18.33
N VAL A 194 -21.40 -14.09 17.93
CA VAL A 194 -20.06 -14.38 17.40
C VAL A 194 -19.18 -14.93 18.52
N SER A 195 -19.17 -14.29 19.68
CA SER A 195 -18.39 -14.74 20.84
C SER A 195 -18.87 -16.11 21.35
N ALA A 196 -20.13 -16.46 21.12
CA ALA A 196 -20.70 -17.74 21.44
C ALA A 196 -20.52 -18.82 20.34
N GLY A 197 -19.81 -18.52 19.25
CA GLY A 197 -19.63 -19.42 18.10
C GLY A 197 -20.90 -19.69 17.27
N LYS A 198 -21.93 -18.86 17.43
CA LYS A 198 -23.24 -19.01 16.76
C LYS A 198 -23.45 -18.09 15.55
N ALA A 199 -22.52 -17.20 15.27
CA ALA A 199 -22.55 -16.30 14.14
C ALA A 199 -21.13 -16.01 13.64
N TYR A 200 -21.03 -15.59 12.39
CA TYR A 200 -19.75 -15.21 11.77
C TYR A 200 -19.38 -13.77 12.09
N ARG A 201 -18.06 -13.48 12.07
CA ARG A 201 -17.52 -12.13 12.24
C ARG A 201 -17.90 -11.20 11.09
N PRO A 202 -18.00 -9.90 11.32
CA PRO A 202 -18.16 -8.91 10.26
C PRO A 202 -16.96 -8.89 9.32
N ILE A 203 -17.22 -8.67 8.02
CA ILE A 203 -16.19 -8.49 7.02
C ILE A 203 -16.14 -7.02 6.60
N LEU A 204 -14.96 -6.42 6.71
CA LEU A 204 -14.64 -5.10 6.16
C LEU A 204 -13.98 -5.30 4.79
N PHE A 205 -14.59 -4.80 3.72
CA PHE A 205 -14.03 -4.85 2.37
C PHE A 205 -13.43 -3.49 1.97
N LEU A 206 -12.13 -3.49 1.66
CA LEU A 206 -11.36 -2.31 1.25
C LEU A 206 -10.96 -2.46 -0.22
N HIS A 207 -11.66 -1.76 -1.11
CA HIS A 207 -11.42 -1.84 -2.54
C HIS A 207 -10.19 -1.05 -3.00
N GLY A 208 -9.66 -1.38 -4.16
CA GLY A 208 -8.51 -0.73 -4.80
C GLY A 208 -8.88 0.51 -5.61
N LEU A 209 -7.87 1.04 -6.28
CA LEU A 209 -7.94 2.17 -7.18
C LEU A 209 -8.48 1.72 -8.55
N GLY A 210 -9.47 2.46 -9.09
CA GLY A 210 -10.04 2.14 -10.39
C GLY A 210 -11.39 2.83 -10.63
N LEU A 211 -12.35 2.09 -11.19
CA LEU A 211 -13.68 2.60 -11.53
C LEU A 211 -14.70 2.47 -10.39
N GLY A 212 -14.25 2.16 -9.18
CA GLY A 212 -15.09 2.04 -8.00
C GLY A 212 -15.82 0.71 -7.89
N LEU A 213 -17.05 0.72 -7.35
CA LEU A 213 -17.79 -0.51 -7.04
C LEU A 213 -18.12 -1.37 -8.26
N ASN A 214 -18.23 -0.76 -9.45
CA ASN A 214 -18.66 -1.49 -10.64
C ASN A 214 -17.62 -2.52 -11.09
N GLU A 215 -16.33 -2.27 -10.91
CA GLU A 215 -15.29 -3.24 -11.24
C GLU A 215 -15.25 -4.42 -10.26
N TYR A 216 -15.77 -4.23 -9.05
CA TYR A 216 -15.91 -5.27 -8.02
C TYR A 216 -17.28 -5.93 -8.00
N ALA A 217 -18.15 -5.72 -8.98
CA ALA A 217 -19.53 -6.21 -8.96
C ALA A 217 -19.62 -7.72 -8.73
N LEU A 218 -18.72 -8.52 -9.34
CA LEU A 218 -18.66 -9.97 -9.14
C LEU A 218 -18.16 -10.35 -7.75
N ALA A 219 -17.11 -9.71 -7.27
CA ALA A 219 -16.59 -9.90 -5.92
C ALA A 219 -17.63 -9.52 -4.85
N LEU A 220 -18.32 -8.39 -5.04
CA LEU A 220 -19.38 -7.95 -4.15
C LEU A 220 -20.58 -8.91 -4.18
N ARG A 221 -20.91 -9.46 -5.34
CA ARG A 221 -21.94 -10.50 -5.42
C ARG A 221 -21.54 -11.75 -4.63
N ALA A 222 -20.30 -12.21 -4.76
CA ALA A 222 -19.82 -13.36 -4.00
C ALA A 222 -19.82 -13.06 -2.48
N LEU A 223 -19.41 -11.84 -2.09
CA LEU A 223 -19.33 -11.41 -0.70
C LEU A 223 -20.71 -11.21 -0.05
N LEU A 224 -21.66 -10.60 -0.75
CA LEU A 224 -22.97 -10.25 -0.20
C LEU A 224 -24.03 -11.32 -0.45
N ARG A 225 -23.83 -12.21 -1.42
CA ARG A 225 -24.75 -13.27 -1.80
C ARG A 225 -23.99 -14.54 -2.19
N PRO A 226 -23.24 -15.15 -1.27
CA PRO A 226 -22.53 -16.40 -1.54
C PRO A 226 -23.53 -17.47 -2.01
N CYS A 227 -23.19 -18.15 -3.10
CA CYS A 227 -24.08 -19.14 -3.74
C CYS A 227 -25.51 -18.63 -4.02
N GLY A 228 -25.68 -17.30 -4.23
CA GLY A 228 -26.99 -16.70 -4.48
C GLY A 228 -27.86 -16.45 -3.24
N GLN A 229 -27.44 -16.90 -2.06
CA GLN A 229 -28.13 -16.69 -0.79
C GLN A 229 -27.62 -15.42 -0.08
N PRO A 230 -28.43 -14.77 0.78
CA PRO A 230 -27.95 -13.68 1.63
C PRO A 230 -26.74 -14.12 2.48
N ALA A 231 -25.72 -13.28 2.57
CA ALA A 231 -24.54 -13.56 3.39
C ALA A 231 -24.92 -13.79 4.87
N PRO A 232 -24.33 -14.80 5.55
CA PRO A 232 -24.63 -15.06 6.96
C PRO A 232 -23.83 -14.17 7.93
N TYR A 233 -23.01 -13.24 7.42
CA TYR A 233 -22.15 -12.32 8.14
C TYR A 233 -22.42 -10.86 7.73
N PRO A 234 -22.17 -9.89 8.62
CA PRO A 234 -22.22 -8.49 8.25
C PRO A 234 -21.09 -8.12 7.29
N VAL A 235 -21.35 -7.13 6.43
CA VAL A 235 -20.36 -6.57 5.50
C VAL A 235 -20.36 -5.05 5.57
N VAL A 236 -19.19 -4.46 5.69
CA VAL A 236 -18.95 -3.01 5.63
C VAL A 236 -18.07 -2.71 4.43
N ILE A 237 -18.50 -1.78 3.57
CA ILE A 237 -17.74 -1.36 2.38
C ILE A 237 -17.62 0.17 2.43
N PRO A 238 -16.49 0.71 2.89
CA PRO A 238 -16.22 2.14 2.83
C PRO A 238 -16.14 2.61 1.38
N LEU A 239 -16.77 3.74 1.07
CA LEU A 239 -16.72 4.35 -0.25
C LEU A 239 -15.55 5.34 -0.30
N GLN A 240 -14.69 5.17 -1.30
CA GLN A 240 -13.46 5.94 -1.46
C GLN A 240 -13.50 6.76 -2.75
N PRO A 241 -14.21 7.92 -2.76
CA PRO A 241 -14.50 8.67 -3.98
C PRO A 241 -13.27 9.18 -4.73
N TRP A 242 -12.16 9.42 -4.03
CA TRP A 242 -10.91 9.92 -4.63
C TRP A 242 -10.19 8.88 -5.52
N MET A 243 -10.59 7.61 -5.47
CA MET A 243 -10.05 6.55 -6.32
C MET A 243 -11.14 5.71 -6.99
N SER A 244 -12.33 6.30 -7.21
CA SER A 244 -13.52 5.62 -7.75
C SER A 244 -14.24 6.42 -8.81
N TYR A 245 -13.60 7.40 -9.43
CA TYR A 245 -14.22 8.31 -10.42
C TYR A 245 -15.46 9.07 -9.90
N GLU A 246 -15.64 9.20 -8.60
CA GLU A 246 -16.76 9.91 -7.98
C GLU A 246 -16.51 11.43 -7.96
N PHE A 247 -16.35 12.03 -9.14
CA PHE A 247 -16.03 13.45 -9.38
C PHE A 247 -16.96 14.41 -8.62
N PHE A 248 -18.24 14.08 -8.50
CA PHE A 248 -19.22 14.92 -7.82
C PHE A 248 -19.19 14.80 -6.29
N SER A 249 -18.30 13.98 -5.74
CA SER A 249 -18.13 13.88 -4.29
C SER A 249 -17.30 15.04 -3.76
N PRO A 250 -17.67 15.66 -2.62
CA PRO A 250 -16.85 16.69 -1.96
C PRO A 250 -15.45 16.17 -1.55
N ARG A 251 -15.29 14.85 -1.50
CA ARG A 251 -14.04 14.18 -1.16
C ARG A 251 -13.24 13.70 -2.37
N PHE A 252 -13.64 14.02 -3.59
CA PHE A 252 -12.96 13.53 -4.79
C PHE A 252 -11.46 13.85 -4.84
N LEU A 253 -11.04 15.06 -4.40
CA LEU A 253 -9.63 15.46 -4.31
C LEU A 253 -9.11 15.50 -2.86
N ARG A 254 -9.81 14.90 -1.92
CA ARG A 254 -9.47 14.89 -0.50
C ARG A 254 -9.43 13.44 0.01
N PRO A 255 -8.37 12.70 -0.34
CA PRO A 255 -8.21 11.32 0.12
C PRO A 255 -8.07 11.26 1.64
N TRP A 256 -8.20 10.08 2.18
CA TRP A 256 -7.95 9.82 3.58
C TRP A 256 -6.47 9.97 3.91
N HIS A 257 -6.24 10.30 5.16
CA HIS A 257 -4.93 10.32 5.78
C HIS A 257 -4.79 9.13 6.74
N HIS A 258 -3.57 8.65 6.96
CA HIS A 258 -3.28 7.49 7.80
C HIS A 258 -3.77 7.60 9.27
N VAL A 259 -4.02 8.81 9.77
CA VAL A 259 -4.62 9.04 11.09
C VAL A 259 -6.14 9.11 11.00
N GLU A 260 -6.69 9.78 9.97
CA GLU A 260 -8.13 10.00 9.81
C GLU A 260 -8.87 8.67 9.50
N ALA A 261 -8.35 7.88 8.57
CA ALA A 261 -9.03 6.67 8.10
C ALA A 261 -9.24 5.63 9.20
N PRO A 262 -8.23 5.23 9.99
CA PRO A 262 -8.43 4.28 11.07
C PRO A 262 -9.42 4.77 12.12
N ALA A 263 -9.40 6.07 12.47
CA ALA A 263 -10.32 6.65 13.44
C ALA A 263 -11.77 6.60 12.94
N LEU A 264 -12.03 6.95 11.66
CA LEU A 264 -13.36 6.88 11.06
C LEU A 264 -13.87 5.44 10.96
N LEU A 265 -13.01 4.52 10.51
CA LEU A 265 -13.37 3.12 10.37
C LEU A 265 -13.64 2.47 11.72
N HIS A 266 -12.78 2.72 12.74
CA HIS A 266 -13.04 2.28 14.09
C HIS A 266 -14.38 2.82 14.62
N GLY A 267 -14.68 4.10 14.43
CA GLY A 267 -15.96 4.69 14.82
C GLY A 267 -17.17 4.06 14.12
N ILE A 268 -17.05 3.67 12.84
CA ILE A 268 -18.09 2.92 12.13
C ILE A 268 -18.28 1.54 12.78
N LEU A 269 -17.22 0.81 13.02
CA LEU A 269 -17.27 -0.53 13.59
C LEU A 269 -17.88 -0.50 15.00
N THR A 270 -17.48 0.45 15.83
CA THR A 270 -18.03 0.66 17.18
C THR A 270 -19.52 1.02 17.13
N ARG A 271 -19.92 1.90 16.21
CA ARG A 271 -21.34 2.28 16.03
C ARG A 271 -22.27 1.08 15.79
N HIS A 272 -21.73 0.02 15.16
CA HIS A 272 -22.48 -1.20 14.87
C HIS A 272 -22.18 -2.35 15.83
N GLY A 273 -21.35 -2.10 16.87
CA GLY A 273 -20.95 -3.11 17.86
C GLY A 273 -19.99 -4.16 17.33
N PHE A 274 -19.37 -3.92 16.16
CA PHE A 274 -18.46 -4.88 15.50
C PHE A 274 -17.08 -4.93 16.18
N ASP A 275 -16.71 -3.88 16.91
CA ASP A 275 -15.52 -3.82 17.77
C ASP A 275 -15.55 -4.87 18.90
N LYS A 276 -16.74 -5.28 19.35
CA LYS A 276 -16.92 -6.27 20.43
C LYS A 276 -16.63 -7.71 20.01
N CYS A 277 -16.62 -8.01 18.73
CA CYS A 277 -16.47 -9.38 18.22
C CYS A 277 -15.32 -9.52 17.22
N HIS A 278 -14.49 -8.49 17.09
CA HIS A 278 -13.45 -8.37 16.08
C HIS A 278 -14.00 -8.44 14.64
N VAL A 279 -13.21 -7.99 13.68
CA VAL A 279 -13.57 -7.99 12.27
C VAL A 279 -12.54 -8.74 11.44
N SER A 280 -12.98 -9.34 10.35
CA SER A 280 -12.09 -9.85 9.31
C SER A 280 -12.00 -8.81 8.18
N ILE A 281 -10.83 -8.66 7.56
CA ILE A 281 -10.60 -7.65 6.51
C ILE A 281 -10.22 -8.34 5.21
N LEU A 282 -10.94 -8.01 4.14
CA LEU A 282 -10.58 -8.30 2.75
C LEU A 282 -10.16 -7.01 2.08
N SER A 283 -8.95 -6.95 1.57
CA SER A 283 -8.40 -5.76 0.92
C SER A 283 -7.73 -6.09 -0.41
N HIS A 284 -7.86 -5.20 -1.37
CA HIS A 284 -7.28 -5.35 -2.70
C HIS A 284 -6.49 -4.10 -3.10
N SER A 285 -5.30 -4.30 -3.69
CA SER A 285 -4.50 -3.24 -4.31
C SER A 285 -4.32 -2.04 -3.37
N MET A 286 -4.68 -0.81 -3.78
CA MET A 286 -4.63 0.40 -2.93
C MET A 286 -5.41 0.28 -1.61
N GLY A 287 -6.45 -0.55 -1.53
CA GLY A 287 -7.17 -0.83 -0.29
C GLY A 287 -6.31 -1.48 0.78
N THR A 288 -5.21 -2.14 0.40
CA THR A 288 -4.26 -2.76 1.34
C THR A 288 -3.49 -1.73 2.16
N ILE A 289 -3.36 -0.50 1.68
CA ILE A 289 -2.78 0.62 2.44
C ILE A 289 -3.68 1.00 3.62
N VAL A 290 -4.98 1.13 3.39
CA VAL A 290 -5.94 1.40 4.48
C VAL A 290 -5.97 0.24 5.47
N HIS A 291 -5.83 -0.99 4.99
CA HIS A 291 -5.70 -2.19 5.83
C HIS A 291 -4.43 -2.10 6.71
N ALA A 292 -3.29 -1.74 6.13
CA ALA A 292 -2.04 -1.54 6.88
C ALA A 292 -2.18 -0.46 7.97
N TRP A 293 -2.87 0.64 7.67
CA TRP A 293 -3.15 1.69 8.66
C TRP A 293 -4.01 1.18 9.81
N LEU A 294 -5.03 0.34 9.53
CA LEU A 294 -5.86 -0.28 10.57
C LEU A 294 -5.08 -1.28 11.41
N MET A 295 -4.22 -2.11 10.81
CA MET A 295 -3.38 -3.07 11.54
C MET A 295 -2.46 -2.37 12.53
N ARG A 296 -1.89 -1.22 12.18
CA ARG A 296 -1.04 -0.43 13.08
C ARG A 296 -1.83 0.29 14.16
N ALA A 297 -2.96 0.91 13.80
CA ALA A 297 -3.73 1.71 14.74
C ALA A 297 -4.59 0.87 15.70
N TRP A 298 -5.17 -0.21 15.20
CA TRP A 298 -6.14 -1.04 15.93
C TRP A 298 -5.91 -2.54 15.71
N PRO A 299 -4.71 -3.07 15.96
CA PRO A 299 -4.37 -4.46 15.63
C PRO A 299 -5.27 -5.48 16.32
N LYS A 300 -5.65 -5.23 17.58
CA LYS A 300 -6.55 -6.11 18.35
C LYS A 300 -7.99 -6.14 17.85
N LEU A 301 -8.38 -5.21 16.97
CA LEU A 301 -9.70 -5.18 16.36
C LEU A 301 -9.82 -6.23 15.25
N ILE A 302 -8.71 -6.62 14.65
CA ILE A 302 -8.67 -7.49 13.46
C ILE A 302 -8.47 -8.91 13.89
N ALA A 303 -9.37 -9.79 13.45
CA ALA A 303 -9.27 -11.23 13.68
C ALA A 303 -8.53 -11.95 12.55
N ARG A 304 -8.87 -11.62 11.31
CA ARG A 304 -8.27 -12.23 10.12
C ARG A 304 -8.07 -11.21 9.02
N SER A 305 -7.00 -11.39 8.25
CA SER A 305 -6.58 -10.49 7.18
C SER A 305 -6.39 -11.25 5.88
N VAL A 306 -7.07 -10.81 4.83
CA VAL A 306 -6.84 -11.27 3.47
C VAL A 306 -6.39 -10.08 2.62
N PHE A 307 -5.18 -10.20 2.08
CA PHE A 307 -4.58 -9.24 1.16
C PHE A 307 -4.58 -9.80 -0.26
N VAL A 308 -5.07 -9.05 -1.22
CA VAL A 308 -5.08 -9.43 -2.65
C VAL A 308 -4.30 -8.41 -3.44
N ASP A 309 -3.29 -8.85 -4.18
CA ASP A 309 -2.36 -8.02 -4.95
C ASP A 309 -1.91 -6.78 -4.15
N PRO A 310 -1.29 -6.99 -2.96
CA PRO A 310 -1.06 -5.93 -1.99
C PRO A 310 0.06 -5.00 -2.41
N VAL A 311 -0.25 -3.71 -2.49
CA VAL A 311 0.74 -2.65 -2.78
C VAL A 311 1.39 -2.07 -1.51
N CYS A 312 0.98 -2.51 -0.32
CA CYS A 312 1.52 -2.02 0.95
C CYS A 312 2.86 -2.64 1.34
N PHE A 313 3.33 -3.70 0.67
CA PHE A 313 4.63 -4.32 0.93
C PHE A 313 5.72 -3.71 0.06
N GLN A 314 6.94 -3.62 0.60
CA GLN A 314 8.15 -3.19 -0.13
C GLN A 314 8.04 -1.83 -0.84
N LEU A 315 7.32 -0.87 -0.25
CA LEU A 315 7.18 0.48 -0.82
C LEU A 315 8.50 1.29 -0.86
N TRP A 316 9.55 0.80 -0.22
CA TRP A 316 10.91 1.34 -0.32
C TRP A 316 11.61 0.95 -1.62
N GLU A 317 11.05 0.00 -2.39
CA GLU A 317 11.57 -0.37 -3.70
C GLU A 317 11.00 0.52 -4.82
N PRO A 318 11.80 0.83 -5.84
CA PRO A 318 11.38 1.73 -6.91
C PRO A 318 10.29 1.17 -7.84
N HIS A 319 10.09 -0.15 -7.83
CA HIS A 319 9.36 -0.86 -8.88
C HIS A 319 7.90 -0.42 -9.03
N ILE A 320 7.15 -0.33 -7.92
CA ILE A 320 5.73 0.08 -7.96
C ILE A 320 5.63 1.50 -8.50
N CYS A 321 6.42 2.41 -7.93
CA CYS A 321 6.46 3.81 -8.33
C CYS A 321 6.85 3.96 -9.81
N TYR A 322 7.97 3.34 -10.21
CA TYR A 322 8.46 3.42 -11.57
C TYR A 322 7.46 2.86 -12.59
N ARG A 323 6.99 1.63 -12.39
CA ARG A 323 6.08 0.96 -13.34
C ARG A 323 4.77 1.72 -13.51
N PHE A 324 4.19 2.20 -12.42
CA PHE A 324 2.87 2.79 -12.45
C PHE A 324 2.87 4.27 -12.87
N LEU A 325 3.90 5.04 -12.46
CA LEU A 325 3.91 6.50 -12.66
C LEU A 325 4.91 6.99 -13.70
N TYR A 326 6.11 6.40 -13.77
CA TYR A 326 7.23 6.96 -14.54
C TYR A 326 7.56 6.19 -15.82
N LYS A 327 7.46 4.85 -15.83
CA LYS A 327 7.81 4.03 -17.00
C LYS A 327 7.01 4.48 -18.22
N PRO A 328 7.62 4.71 -19.41
CA PRO A 328 6.87 4.88 -20.66
C PRO A 328 5.96 3.67 -20.92
N THR A 329 4.79 3.89 -21.53
CA THR A 329 3.88 2.79 -21.91
C THR A 329 4.42 2.06 -23.13
N GLU A 330 4.59 0.75 -23.04
CA GLU A 330 5.11 -0.12 -24.10
C GLU A 330 4.04 -1.05 -24.67
N SER A 331 2.90 -1.18 -23.95
CA SER A 331 1.80 -2.04 -24.39
C SER A 331 0.45 -1.31 -24.30
N PHE A 332 -0.55 -1.85 -25.01
CA PHE A 332 -1.93 -1.34 -24.92
C PHE A 332 -2.51 -1.47 -23.51
N VAL A 333 -2.22 -2.56 -22.81
CA VAL A 333 -2.67 -2.77 -21.42
C VAL A 333 -2.07 -1.73 -20.49
N GLU A 334 -0.77 -1.47 -20.57
CA GLU A 334 -0.12 -0.41 -19.80
C GLU A 334 -0.69 0.98 -20.12
N PHE A 335 -1.00 1.24 -21.40
CA PHE A 335 -1.66 2.48 -21.81
C PHE A 335 -3.05 2.61 -21.17
N VAL A 336 -3.86 1.56 -21.20
CA VAL A 336 -5.21 1.54 -20.60
C VAL A 336 -5.12 1.76 -19.08
N LEU A 337 -4.25 1.02 -18.39
CA LEU A 337 -4.03 1.21 -16.94
C LEU A 337 -3.57 2.63 -16.63
N ARG A 338 -2.63 3.15 -17.39
CA ARG A 338 -2.16 4.53 -17.20
C ARG A 338 -3.24 5.54 -17.51
N TYR A 339 -3.96 5.35 -18.60
CA TYR A 339 -5.03 6.25 -18.97
C TYR A 339 -6.18 6.21 -17.96
N PHE A 340 -6.73 5.06 -17.59
CA PHE A 340 -7.89 4.95 -16.72
C PHE A 340 -7.57 4.95 -15.22
N ALA A 341 -6.34 4.63 -14.82
CA ALA A 341 -5.95 4.59 -13.42
C ALA A 341 -4.94 5.69 -13.06
N ALA A 342 -3.67 5.59 -13.43
CA ALA A 342 -2.62 6.46 -12.90
C ALA A 342 -2.76 7.94 -13.24
N ARG A 343 -3.34 8.29 -14.41
CA ARG A 343 -3.45 9.66 -14.93
C ARG A 343 -4.87 10.25 -14.84
N GLU A 344 -5.80 9.56 -14.20
CA GLU A 344 -7.07 10.13 -13.83
C GLU A 344 -6.89 11.15 -12.70
N LEU A 345 -7.68 12.23 -12.69
CA LEU A 345 -7.47 13.38 -11.81
C LEU A 345 -7.46 13.03 -10.32
N GLY A 346 -8.44 12.27 -9.83
CA GLY A 346 -8.53 11.85 -8.43
C GLY A 346 -7.38 10.93 -8.05
N ASN A 347 -7.10 9.94 -8.90
CA ASN A 347 -6.02 8.98 -8.72
C ASN A 347 -4.64 9.64 -8.81
N ALA A 348 -4.42 10.51 -9.80
CA ALA A 348 -3.16 11.26 -9.93
C ALA A 348 -2.92 12.15 -8.71
N ASN A 349 -3.98 12.83 -8.21
CA ASN A 349 -3.89 13.63 -6.99
C ASN A 349 -3.54 12.76 -5.76
N LEU A 350 -4.18 11.59 -5.60
CA LEU A 350 -3.86 10.65 -4.54
C LEU A 350 -2.39 10.22 -4.61
N LEU A 351 -1.95 9.74 -5.78
CA LEU A 351 -0.65 9.10 -5.96
C LEU A 351 0.53 10.09 -5.94
N THR A 352 0.30 11.35 -6.32
CA THR A 352 1.38 12.33 -6.46
C THR A 352 1.29 13.53 -5.51
N ARG A 353 0.30 13.58 -4.61
CA ARG A 353 0.16 14.66 -3.60
C ARG A 353 -0.19 14.15 -2.21
N HIS A 354 -0.72 12.94 -2.12
CA HIS A 354 -1.19 12.39 -0.85
C HIS A 354 -0.63 10.98 -0.56
N PHE A 355 0.36 10.55 -1.33
CA PHE A 355 1.00 9.25 -1.12
C PHE A 355 2.24 9.40 -0.24
N ASP A 356 2.06 9.24 1.05
CA ASP A 356 3.17 9.13 1.99
C ASP A 356 3.58 7.65 2.10
N TRP A 357 4.67 7.29 1.42
CA TRP A 357 5.14 5.91 1.36
C TRP A 357 5.42 5.32 2.75
N SER A 358 5.96 6.12 3.68
CA SER A 358 6.34 5.67 5.03
C SER A 358 5.14 5.28 5.88
N SER A 359 4.05 6.04 5.80
CA SER A 359 2.79 5.68 6.45
C SER A 359 2.01 4.58 5.72
N ASN A 360 2.31 4.35 4.43
CA ASN A 360 1.59 3.41 3.59
C ASN A 360 2.18 1.99 3.61
N VAL A 361 3.46 1.85 3.93
CA VAL A 361 4.13 0.54 3.97
C VAL A 361 3.66 -0.29 5.15
N LEU A 362 3.42 -1.58 4.94
CA LEU A 362 3.18 -2.56 6.01
C LEU A 362 4.47 -3.34 6.24
N LEU A 363 5.00 -3.20 7.43
CA LEU A 363 6.18 -3.92 7.87
C LEU A 363 5.79 -5.27 8.47
N MET A 364 6.62 -6.30 8.30
CA MET A 364 6.36 -7.62 8.87
C MET A 364 6.25 -7.60 10.39
N HIS A 365 7.03 -6.74 11.06
CA HIS A 365 6.90 -6.50 12.49
C HIS A 365 5.48 -6.07 12.89
N ASP A 366 4.82 -5.21 12.10
CA ASP A 366 3.47 -4.75 12.39
C ASP A 366 2.45 -5.92 12.25
N VAL A 367 2.72 -6.88 11.36
CA VAL A 367 1.92 -8.10 11.20
C VAL A 367 2.12 -9.01 12.41
N TRP A 368 3.37 -9.37 12.72
CA TRP A 368 3.69 -10.36 13.75
C TRP A 368 3.40 -9.93 15.17
N LYS A 369 3.30 -8.63 15.43
CA LYS A 369 3.03 -8.11 16.77
C LYS A 369 1.70 -8.62 17.35
N HIS A 370 0.71 -8.94 16.52
CA HIS A 370 -0.64 -9.27 16.97
C HIS A 370 -1.31 -10.40 16.17
N HIS A 371 -0.67 -10.90 15.12
CA HIS A 371 -1.23 -11.93 14.23
C HIS A 371 -0.25 -13.09 14.08
N THR A 372 -0.79 -14.26 13.84
CA THR A 372 -0.05 -15.48 13.49
C THR A 372 -0.15 -15.72 11.97
N PRO A 373 0.67 -16.61 11.39
CA PRO A 373 0.51 -17.02 9.99
C PRO A 373 -0.89 -17.52 9.63
N ASP A 374 -1.62 -18.08 10.60
CA ASP A 374 -2.98 -18.58 10.38
C ASP A 374 -4.03 -17.47 10.26
N ASP A 375 -3.73 -16.29 10.78
CA ASP A 375 -4.64 -15.14 10.74
C ASP A 375 -4.50 -14.31 9.45
N VAL A 376 -3.48 -14.59 8.63
CA VAL A 376 -3.15 -13.80 7.45
C VAL A 376 -3.11 -14.70 6.21
N ARG A 377 -3.75 -14.26 5.13
CA ARG A 377 -3.63 -14.88 3.79
C ARG A 377 -3.35 -13.80 2.76
N ILE A 378 -2.47 -14.13 1.82
CA ILE A 378 -2.01 -13.20 0.79
C ILE A 378 -2.17 -13.88 -0.56
N TYR A 379 -2.87 -13.21 -1.46
CA TYR A 379 -3.10 -13.68 -2.83
C TYR A 379 -2.31 -12.78 -3.77
N LEU A 380 -1.46 -13.37 -4.61
CA LEU A 380 -0.58 -12.68 -5.55
C LEU A 380 -0.82 -13.15 -6.97
N ALA A 381 -1.14 -12.24 -7.86
CA ALA A 381 -1.11 -12.42 -9.29
C ALA A 381 0.35 -12.37 -9.79
N GLY A 382 0.82 -13.40 -10.47
CA GLY A 382 2.24 -13.54 -10.83
C GLY A 382 2.66 -12.65 -12.00
N ASP A 383 1.78 -12.43 -12.97
CA ASP A 383 1.98 -11.53 -14.12
C ASP A 383 1.41 -10.12 -13.84
N ASP A 384 1.64 -9.65 -12.63
CA ASP A 384 1.16 -8.35 -12.17
C ASP A 384 1.96 -7.21 -12.81
N THR A 385 1.25 -6.27 -13.44
CA THR A 385 1.83 -5.10 -14.12
C THR A 385 2.06 -3.92 -13.17
N VAL A 386 1.50 -3.94 -11.96
CA VAL A 386 1.61 -2.88 -10.96
C VAL A 386 2.72 -3.19 -9.96
N LEU A 387 2.63 -4.32 -9.26
CA LEU A 387 3.61 -4.75 -8.27
C LEU A 387 4.57 -5.81 -8.85
N HIS A 388 5.68 -6.03 -8.18
CA HIS A 388 6.60 -7.09 -8.52
C HIS A 388 6.31 -8.33 -7.67
N ALA A 389 5.26 -9.08 -8.04
CA ALA A 389 4.71 -10.18 -7.25
C ALA A 389 5.76 -11.20 -6.77
N TRP A 390 6.77 -11.49 -7.61
CA TRP A 390 7.86 -12.40 -7.24
C TRP A 390 8.69 -11.87 -6.05
N ARG A 391 8.98 -10.56 -6.00
CA ARG A 391 9.76 -9.96 -4.91
C ARG A 391 8.96 -9.96 -3.60
N VAL A 392 7.66 -9.61 -3.69
CA VAL A 392 6.75 -9.70 -2.55
C VAL A 392 6.66 -11.14 -2.04
N LEU A 393 6.51 -12.13 -2.94
CA LEU A 393 6.52 -13.54 -2.58
C LEU A 393 7.82 -13.94 -1.86
N HIS A 394 8.97 -13.46 -2.35
CA HIS A 394 10.26 -13.76 -1.75
C HIS A 394 10.39 -13.17 -0.34
N LEU A 395 9.99 -11.91 -0.16
CA LEU A 395 9.92 -11.28 1.18
C LEU A 395 9.05 -12.10 2.13
N LEU A 396 7.82 -12.42 1.71
CA LEU A 396 6.86 -13.14 2.56
C LEU A 396 7.37 -14.54 2.96
N LYS A 397 8.03 -15.24 2.04
CA LYS A 397 8.68 -16.54 2.34
C LYS A 397 9.79 -16.38 3.37
N ARG A 398 10.65 -15.38 3.24
CA ARG A 398 11.73 -15.09 4.20
C ARG A 398 11.17 -14.74 5.59
N CYS A 399 9.99 -14.15 5.64
CA CYS A 399 9.32 -13.79 6.89
C CYS A 399 8.42 -14.92 7.46
N GLY A 400 8.52 -16.15 6.97
CA GLY A 400 7.77 -17.29 7.50
C GLY A 400 6.30 -17.36 7.08
N LEU A 401 5.89 -16.60 6.04
CA LEU A 401 4.51 -16.61 5.50
C LEU A 401 4.34 -17.50 4.26
N GLN A 402 5.27 -18.42 3.98
CA GLN A 402 5.20 -19.24 2.76
C GLN A 402 3.87 -20.01 2.62
N ASP A 403 3.31 -20.51 3.72
CA ASP A 403 2.08 -21.29 3.74
C ASP A 403 0.81 -20.42 3.72
N SER A 404 1.00 -19.12 3.93
CA SER A 404 -0.08 -18.12 3.91
C SER A 404 -0.24 -17.43 2.55
N VAL A 405 0.63 -17.75 1.56
CA VAL A 405 0.63 -17.11 0.24
C VAL A 405 0.06 -18.03 -0.82
N HIS A 406 -0.97 -17.54 -1.50
CA HIS A 406 -1.47 -18.11 -2.74
C HIS A 406 -0.90 -17.33 -3.94
N TYR A 407 0.00 -17.97 -4.70
CA TYR A 407 0.62 -17.37 -5.88
C TYR A 407 0.03 -17.95 -7.16
N ALA A 408 -0.54 -17.09 -8.01
CA ALA A 408 -1.17 -17.44 -9.28
C ALA A 408 -0.33 -16.91 -10.45
N PRO A 409 0.61 -17.69 -11.01
CA PRO A 409 1.66 -17.20 -11.92
C PRO A 409 1.16 -16.57 -13.21
N ALA A 410 -0.01 -16.98 -13.72
CA ALA A 410 -0.54 -16.56 -15.01
C ALA A 410 -1.59 -15.43 -14.91
N LEU A 411 -1.92 -14.97 -13.70
CA LEU A 411 -2.93 -13.94 -13.53
C LEU A 411 -2.32 -12.55 -13.47
N HIS A 412 -3.08 -11.57 -13.96
CA HIS A 412 -2.75 -10.15 -13.90
C HIS A 412 -3.35 -9.48 -12.65
N HIS A 413 -2.92 -8.26 -12.37
CA HIS A 413 -3.38 -7.45 -11.24
C HIS A 413 -4.91 -7.36 -11.19
N GLY A 414 -5.51 -7.76 -10.07
CA GLY A 414 -6.96 -7.72 -9.83
C GLY A 414 -7.76 -8.89 -10.39
N GLU A 415 -7.21 -9.75 -11.26
CA GLU A 415 -7.95 -10.86 -11.84
C GLU A 415 -8.42 -11.87 -10.79
N LEU A 416 -7.70 -12.00 -9.69
CA LEU A 416 -8.10 -12.83 -8.55
C LEU A 416 -9.45 -12.43 -7.93
N MET A 417 -9.89 -11.18 -8.14
CA MET A 417 -11.13 -10.65 -7.58
C MET A 417 -12.17 -10.23 -8.64
N MET A 418 -11.73 -9.71 -9.78
CA MET A 418 -12.60 -8.97 -10.72
C MET A 418 -13.16 -9.84 -11.84
N LEU A 419 -12.50 -10.95 -12.18
CA LEU A 419 -12.92 -11.83 -13.26
C LEU A 419 -13.95 -12.87 -12.80
N PRO A 420 -14.70 -13.51 -13.76
CA PRO A 420 -15.68 -14.55 -13.44
C PRO A 420 -15.12 -15.74 -12.64
N ASN A 421 -13.84 -16.08 -12.83
CA ASN A 421 -13.14 -17.16 -12.13
C ASN A 421 -12.40 -16.66 -10.88
N HIS A 422 -12.89 -15.58 -10.28
CA HIS A 422 -12.28 -14.99 -9.07
C HIS A 422 -12.24 -15.97 -7.89
N ARG A 423 -11.28 -15.73 -6.97
CA ARG A 423 -11.07 -16.55 -5.78
C ARG A 423 -11.80 -16.02 -4.53
N VAL A 424 -12.73 -15.08 -4.69
CA VAL A 424 -13.44 -14.45 -3.56
C VAL A 424 -14.18 -15.46 -2.67
N PRO A 425 -14.84 -16.53 -3.18
CA PRO A 425 -15.44 -17.54 -2.31
C PRO A 425 -14.42 -18.20 -1.36
N GLU A 426 -13.25 -18.58 -1.87
CA GLU A 426 -12.15 -19.16 -1.07
C GLU A 426 -11.63 -18.15 -0.02
N MET A 427 -11.49 -16.87 -0.39
CA MET A 427 -11.09 -15.81 0.53
C MET A 427 -12.11 -15.60 1.65
N ILE A 428 -13.40 -15.73 1.33
CA ILE A 428 -14.48 -15.64 2.32
C ILE A 428 -14.39 -16.81 3.32
N ASP A 429 -14.14 -18.03 2.84
CA ASP A 429 -13.99 -19.19 3.72
C ASP A 429 -12.87 -18.99 4.74
N VAL A 430 -11.77 -18.36 4.34
CA VAL A 430 -10.69 -17.97 5.26
C VAL A 430 -11.16 -16.93 6.28
N LEU A 431 -11.93 -15.95 5.87
CA LEU A 431 -12.35 -14.82 6.72
C LEU A 431 -13.40 -15.19 7.76
N ILE A 432 -14.19 -16.25 7.51
CA ILE A 432 -15.30 -16.65 8.39
C ILE A 432 -14.94 -17.79 9.34
N GLN A 433 -13.81 -18.44 9.17
CA GLN A 433 -13.25 -19.43 10.12
C GLN A 433 -12.84 -18.74 11.42
#